data_3150f13ee936e24bd7698f705f1441ae
#
_entry.id   3150f13ee936e24bd7698f705f1441ae
#
_cell.length_a   1.000
_cell.length_b   1.000
_cell.length_c   1.000
_cell.angle_alpha   90.00
_cell.angle_beta   90.00
_cell.angle_gamma   90.00
#
_symmetry.space_group_name_H-M   'P 1'
#
loop_
_entity.id
_entity.type
_entity.pdbx_description
1 polymer ?
#
loop_
_entity_poly.entity_id
_entity_poly.type
_entity_poly.pdbx_seq_one_letter_code
_entity_poly.pdbx_strand_id
1 'polypeptide(L)'
;MPGACQRRVARMGISPHVARLRAAVGHELLVLPCVTVLPVDDRGRLLLAWHTGHSDGWGTVGGAVDPGESPAEAAVREAREEIGVAIRLVRLIDVLGGPDYEISYPNGDRVAYIPAVYEAEITDGDPAPADGELSEIAWFTPEELESIPLSRFTRALLTATGWLRRPGTGPSSGAR
;
A
#
# COMPACT_ATOMS: atom_id res chain seq x y z
N MET A 1 -5.84 12.96 -42.86
CA MET A 1 -6.62 12.55 -41.68
C MET A 1 -5.67 12.37 -40.53
N PRO A 2 -5.56 13.29 -39.55
CA PRO A 2 -4.68 13.11 -38.38
C PRO A 2 -5.39 12.27 -37.34
N GLY A 3 -4.74 11.16 -36.94
CA GLY A 3 -5.18 10.29 -35.87
C GLY A 3 -5.20 11.03 -34.54
N ALA A 4 -6.35 11.07 -33.93
CA ALA A 4 -6.54 11.58 -32.58
C ALA A 4 -5.76 10.72 -31.59
N CYS A 5 -4.68 11.27 -31.02
CA CYS A 5 -4.03 10.78 -29.84
C CYS A 5 -5.01 10.98 -28.68
N GLN A 6 -5.79 9.97 -28.39
CA GLN A 6 -6.59 9.94 -27.16
C GLN A 6 -5.62 9.86 -25.98
N ARG A 7 -5.36 11.00 -25.36
CA ARG A 7 -4.76 11.06 -24.04
C ARG A 7 -5.63 10.21 -23.11
N ARG A 8 -5.10 9.07 -22.69
CA ARG A 8 -5.65 8.27 -21.60
C ARG A 8 -5.62 9.17 -20.36
N VAL A 9 -6.76 9.75 -20.02
CA VAL A 9 -6.95 10.37 -18.72
C VAL A 9 -6.77 9.24 -17.72
N ALA A 10 -5.72 9.31 -16.92
CA ALA A 10 -5.50 8.38 -15.82
C ALA A 10 -6.75 8.43 -14.93
N ARG A 11 -7.56 7.39 -14.99
CA ARG A 11 -8.65 7.17 -14.05
C ARG A 11 -7.98 6.66 -12.79
N MET A 12 -8.04 7.45 -11.72
CA MET A 12 -7.68 7.00 -10.39
C MET A 12 -8.26 5.59 -10.13
N GLY A 13 -7.43 4.62 -10.12
CA GLY A 13 -7.26 3.54 -9.19
C GLY A 13 -8.34 2.49 -8.99
N ILE A 14 -9.38 2.33 -9.78
CA ILE A 14 -10.28 1.17 -9.65
C ILE A 14 -10.05 0.22 -10.82
N SER A 15 -9.57 -1.01 -10.51
CA SER A 15 -9.41 -2.03 -11.56
C SER A 15 -10.74 -2.31 -12.27
N PRO A 16 -10.71 -2.73 -13.55
CA PRO A 16 -11.93 -3.11 -14.28
C PRO A 16 -12.74 -4.20 -13.57
N HIS A 17 -12.08 -5.05 -12.80
CA HIS A 17 -12.74 -6.07 -11.99
C HIS A 17 -13.54 -5.42 -10.84
N VAL A 18 -12.93 -4.57 -10.05
CA VAL A 18 -13.59 -3.86 -8.95
C VAL A 18 -14.72 -2.97 -9.46
N ALA A 19 -14.54 -2.31 -10.61
CA ALA A 19 -15.59 -1.52 -11.25
C ALA A 19 -16.82 -2.36 -11.59
N ARG A 20 -16.64 -3.59 -12.09
CA ARG A 20 -17.77 -4.51 -12.34
C ARG A 20 -18.46 -4.96 -11.06
N LEU A 21 -17.70 -5.25 -10.00
CA LEU A 21 -18.26 -5.58 -8.69
C LEU A 21 -19.11 -4.41 -8.17
N ARG A 22 -18.60 -3.20 -8.22
CA ARG A 22 -19.32 -1.99 -7.80
C ARG A 22 -20.61 -1.77 -8.60
N ALA A 23 -20.58 -2.01 -9.91
CA ALA A 23 -21.79 -1.92 -10.75
C ALA A 23 -22.87 -2.91 -10.32
N ALA A 24 -22.50 -4.05 -9.74
CA ALA A 24 -23.44 -5.06 -9.27
C ALA A 24 -23.98 -4.82 -7.86
N VAL A 25 -23.11 -4.34 -6.92
CA VAL A 25 -23.45 -4.25 -5.49
C VAL A 25 -23.53 -2.82 -4.95
N GLY A 26 -23.25 -1.81 -5.77
CA GLY A 26 -23.26 -0.41 -5.34
C GLY A 26 -22.20 -0.14 -4.28
N HIS A 27 -22.58 0.53 -3.18
CA HIS A 27 -21.69 0.94 -2.09
C HIS A 27 -21.59 -0.06 -0.94
N GLU A 28 -22.13 -1.28 -1.10
CA GLU A 28 -21.99 -2.30 -0.05
C GLU A 28 -20.52 -2.61 0.23
N LEU A 29 -20.25 -3.13 1.44
CA LEU A 29 -18.91 -3.51 1.85
C LEU A 29 -18.39 -4.64 0.95
N LEU A 30 -17.31 -4.40 0.22
CA LEU A 30 -16.59 -5.43 -0.51
C LEU A 30 -15.39 -5.89 0.32
N VAL A 31 -15.17 -7.21 0.37
CA VAL A 31 -13.92 -7.79 0.87
C VAL A 31 -13.01 -8.03 -0.32
N LEU A 32 -11.85 -7.39 -0.36
CA LEU A 32 -10.93 -7.45 -1.49
C LEU A 32 -9.54 -7.90 -1.05
N PRO A 33 -8.93 -8.87 -1.75
CA PRO A 33 -7.52 -9.16 -1.59
C PRO A 33 -6.70 -8.00 -2.14
N CYS A 34 -5.65 -7.65 -1.42
CA CYS A 34 -4.67 -6.67 -1.87
C CYS A 34 -3.26 -7.08 -1.47
N VAL A 35 -2.28 -6.35 -1.95
CA VAL A 35 -0.89 -6.50 -1.57
C VAL A 35 -0.37 -5.20 -0.98
N THR A 36 0.57 -5.34 -0.08
CA THR A 36 1.39 -4.25 0.44
C THR A 36 2.85 -4.64 0.28
N VAL A 37 3.61 -3.76 -0.33
CA VAL A 37 5.05 -3.90 -0.48
C VAL A 37 5.73 -2.98 0.52
N LEU A 38 6.66 -3.54 1.28
CA LEU A 38 7.53 -2.83 2.21
C LEU A 38 8.97 -2.88 1.66
N PRO A 39 9.37 -1.94 0.78
CA PRO A 39 10.74 -1.87 0.31
C PRO A 39 11.66 -1.42 1.44
N VAL A 40 12.72 -2.19 1.67
CA VAL A 40 13.72 -1.90 2.70
C VAL A 40 15.07 -1.71 2.03
N ASP A 41 15.78 -0.64 2.38
CA ASP A 41 17.12 -0.38 1.86
C ASP A 41 18.22 -1.04 2.72
N ASP A 42 19.47 -0.91 2.26
CA ASP A 42 20.67 -1.44 2.93
C ASP A 42 20.96 -0.80 4.30
N ARG A 43 20.30 0.31 4.62
CA ARG A 43 20.37 1.02 5.91
C ARG A 43 19.22 0.65 6.83
N GLY A 44 18.32 -0.26 6.41
CA GLY A 44 17.14 -0.66 7.18
C GLY A 44 16.04 0.39 7.22
N ARG A 45 16.01 1.34 6.25
CA ARG A 45 14.92 2.31 6.12
C ARG A 45 13.80 1.73 5.27
N LEU A 46 12.58 2.10 5.60
CA LEU A 46 11.36 1.72 4.88
C LEU A 46 10.93 2.83 3.92
N LEU A 47 10.62 2.47 2.67
CA LEU A 47 10.02 3.39 1.72
C LEU A 47 8.52 3.50 1.96
N LEU A 48 8.02 4.72 2.12
CA LEU A 48 6.61 5.05 2.16
C LEU A 48 6.24 6.03 1.07
N ALA A 49 4.96 6.11 0.78
CA ALA A 49 4.38 6.91 -0.28
C ALA A 49 3.28 7.84 0.24
N TRP A 50 3.18 9.03 -0.33
CA TRP A 50 2.05 9.93 -0.09
C TRP A 50 1.10 9.87 -1.28
N HIS A 51 -0.09 9.29 -1.04
CA HIS A 51 -1.09 9.10 -2.08
C HIS A 51 -1.85 10.39 -2.39
N THR A 52 -2.11 10.66 -3.67
CA THR A 52 -2.90 11.82 -4.10
C THR A 52 -4.37 11.63 -3.75
N GLY A 53 -4.99 12.66 -3.23
CA GLY A 53 -6.45 12.76 -3.09
C GLY A 53 -7.08 12.17 -1.82
N HIS A 54 -6.42 11.30 -1.05
CA HIS A 54 -7.01 10.61 0.10
C HIS A 54 -6.04 10.36 1.25
N SER A 55 -4.96 11.12 1.35
CA SER A 55 -3.97 10.81 2.35
C SER A 55 -4.24 11.56 3.66
N ASP A 56 -4.54 10.81 4.70
CA ASP A 56 -4.48 11.26 6.10
C ASP A 56 -3.08 11.03 6.71
N GLY A 57 -2.09 10.66 5.86
CA GLY A 57 -0.71 10.39 6.23
C GLY A 57 0.02 9.55 5.21
N TRP A 58 1.29 9.23 5.50
CA TRP A 58 2.11 8.34 4.69
C TRP A 58 1.48 6.96 4.60
N GLY A 59 1.46 6.42 3.39
CA GLY A 59 0.96 5.10 3.03
C GLY A 59 2.06 4.15 2.60
N THR A 60 1.68 2.93 2.29
CA THR A 60 2.55 1.91 1.71
C THR A 60 2.31 1.80 0.21
N VAL A 61 3.28 1.27 -0.52
CA VAL A 61 3.14 0.87 -1.92
C VAL A 61 2.29 -0.40 -1.99
N GLY A 62 1.38 -0.48 -2.97
CA GLY A 62 0.56 -1.68 -3.19
C GLY A 62 -0.87 -1.36 -3.62
N GLY A 63 -1.60 -2.39 -4.00
CA GLY A 63 -2.95 -2.28 -4.52
C GLY A 63 -3.71 -3.59 -4.56
N ALA A 64 -4.83 -3.61 -5.29
CA ALA A 64 -5.67 -4.78 -5.37
C ALA A 64 -5.01 -5.89 -6.19
N VAL A 65 -5.27 -7.14 -5.81
CA VAL A 65 -4.93 -8.31 -6.62
C VAL A 65 -5.96 -8.46 -7.73
N ASP A 66 -5.52 -8.43 -8.97
CA ASP A 66 -6.39 -8.62 -10.13
C ASP A 66 -6.66 -10.11 -10.43
N PRO A 67 -7.81 -10.44 -11.06
CA PRO A 67 -8.09 -11.81 -11.46
C PRO A 67 -7.02 -12.37 -12.41
N GLY A 68 -6.46 -13.51 -12.05
CA GLY A 68 -5.48 -14.23 -12.85
C GLY A 68 -4.03 -13.99 -12.44
N GLU A 69 -3.78 -13.11 -11.45
CA GLU A 69 -2.45 -12.94 -10.87
C GLU A 69 -2.39 -13.48 -9.43
N SER A 70 -1.23 -13.90 -9.00
CA SER A 70 -0.95 -14.21 -7.60
C SER A 70 -0.64 -12.92 -6.80
N PRO A 71 -0.77 -12.94 -5.45
CA PRO A 71 -0.35 -11.79 -4.64
C PRO A 71 1.11 -11.37 -4.86
N ALA A 72 2.01 -12.33 -5.13
CA ALA A 72 3.42 -12.03 -5.42
C ALA A 72 3.60 -11.29 -6.75
N GLU A 73 2.85 -11.68 -7.79
CA GLU A 73 2.86 -10.97 -9.08
C GLU A 73 2.25 -9.58 -8.95
N ALA A 74 1.13 -9.44 -8.22
CA ALA A 74 0.53 -8.16 -7.92
C ALA A 74 1.53 -7.21 -7.21
N ALA A 75 2.27 -7.69 -6.21
CA ALA A 75 3.26 -6.90 -5.48
C ALA A 75 4.37 -6.37 -6.40
N VAL A 76 4.87 -7.19 -7.34
CA VAL A 76 5.88 -6.77 -8.31
C VAL A 76 5.31 -5.76 -9.32
N ARG A 77 4.07 -5.97 -9.78
CA ARG A 77 3.38 -5.05 -10.69
C ARG A 77 3.15 -3.69 -10.04
N GLU A 78 2.59 -3.65 -8.83
CA GLU A 78 2.32 -2.40 -8.10
C GLU A 78 3.59 -1.58 -7.83
N ALA A 79 4.68 -2.22 -7.40
CA ALA A 79 5.95 -1.53 -7.23
C ALA A 79 6.44 -0.88 -8.55
N ARG A 80 6.25 -1.56 -9.68
CA ARG A 80 6.64 -1.02 -10.97
C ARG A 80 5.72 0.12 -11.43
N GLU A 81 4.41 0.00 -11.20
CA GLU A 81 3.41 0.97 -11.61
C GLU A 81 3.49 2.23 -10.74
N GLU A 82 3.51 2.09 -9.42
CA GLU A 82 3.46 3.22 -8.49
C GLU A 82 4.80 3.95 -8.32
N ILE A 83 5.90 3.20 -8.19
CA ILE A 83 7.22 3.78 -7.87
C ILE A 83 8.31 3.53 -8.92
N GLY A 84 7.97 2.91 -10.06
CA GLY A 84 8.83 2.82 -11.23
C GLY A 84 10.04 1.89 -11.11
N VAL A 85 10.07 0.98 -10.12
CA VAL A 85 11.24 0.13 -9.84
C VAL A 85 10.97 -1.35 -10.07
N ALA A 86 12.05 -2.12 -10.29
CA ALA A 86 12.00 -3.56 -10.17
C ALA A 86 12.35 -3.97 -8.73
N ILE A 87 11.60 -4.93 -8.19
CA ILE A 87 11.81 -5.44 -6.84
C ILE A 87 12.05 -6.95 -6.83
N ARG A 88 12.71 -7.41 -5.79
CA ARG A 88 12.76 -8.81 -5.38
C ARG A 88 12.01 -8.95 -4.06
N LEU A 89 11.01 -9.81 -4.04
CA LEU A 89 10.32 -10.14 -2.78
C LEU A 89 11.26 -10.98 -1.91
N VAL A 90 11.49 -10.53 -0.69
CA VAL A 90 12.34 -11.22 0.29
C VAL A 90 11.54 -12.29 1.00
N ARG A 91 10.36 -11.92 1.52
CA ARG A 91 9.46 -12.82 2.21
C ARG A 91 8.04 -12.25 2.29
N LEU A 92 7.06 -13.14 2.43
CA LEU A 92 5.74 -12.78 2.94
C LEU A 92 5.87 -12.61 4.45
N ILE A 93 5.53 -11.42 4.96
CA ILE A 93 5.59 -11.12 6.40
C ILE A 93 4.33 -11.66 7.08
N ASP A 94 3.15 -11.27 6.56
CA ASP A 94 1.85 -11.63 7.13
C ASP A 94 0.73 -11.46 6.11
N VAL A 95 -0.45 -12.00 6.45
CA VAL A 95 -1.72 -11.70 5.79
C VAL A 95 -2.66 -11.12 6.84
N LEU A 96 -3.03 -9.87 6.66
CA LEU A 96 -3.77 -9.10 7.66
C LEU A 96 -5.24 -8.92 7.26
N GLY A 97 -6.04 -8.41 8.16
CA GLY A 97 -7.46 -8.12 7.93
C GLY A 97 -8.16 -7.64 9.20
N GLY A 98 -9.46 -7.36 9.08
CA GLY A 98 -10.28 -6.89 10.19
C GLY A 98 -10.55 -5.38 10.13
N PRO A 99 -11.15 -4.80 11.19
CA PRO A 99 -11.69 -3.44 11.17
C PRO A 99 -10.68 -2.32 10.86
N ASP A 100 -9.41 -2.54 11.16
CA ASP A 100 -8.35 -1.55 10.90
C ASP A 100 -7.99 -1.43 9.40
N TYR A 101 -8.43 -2.40 8.61
CA TYR A 101 -8.21 -2.47 7.16
C TYR A 101 -9.49 -2.18 6.36
N GLU A 102 -10.51 -1.63 7.01
CA GLU A 102 -11.71 -1.11 6.33
C GLU A 102 -11.52 0.35 5.96
N ILE A 103 -11.75 0.67 4.68
CA ILE A 103 -11.71 2.02 4.14
C ILE A 103 -13.08 2.41 3.63
N SER A 104 -13.53 3.60 4.01
CA SER A 104 -14.70 4.26 3.42
C SER A 104 -14.21 5.42 2.55
N TYR A 105 -14.57 5.36 1.28
CA TYR A 105 -14.18 6.37 0.29
C TYR A 105 -15.19 7.52 0.24
N PRO A 106 -14.80 8.74 -0.19
CA PRO A 106 -15.71 9.90 -0.27
C PRO A 106 -16.91 9.70 -1.18
N ASN A 107 -16.82 8.82 -2.18
CA ASN A 107 -17.92 8.43 -3.05
C ASN A 107 -18.95 7.49 -2.39
N GLY A 108 -18.73 7.09 -1.14
CA GLY A 108 -19.56 6.19 -0.37
C GLY A 108 -19.18 4.70 -0.48
N ASP A 109 -18.19 4.34 -1.30
CA ASP A 109 -17.71 2.97 -1.40
C ASP A 109 -17.04 2.53 -0.10
N ARG A 110 -17.26 1.27 0.28
CA ARG A 110 -16.65 0.64 1.45
C ARG A 110 -15.90 -0.62 1.05
N VAL A 111 -14.67 -0.74 1.53
CA VAL A 111 -13.82 -1.90 1.25
C VAL A 111 -13.17 -2.38 2.54
N ALA A 112 -13.26 -3.68 2.80
CA ALA A 112 -12.44 -4.39 3.78
C ALA A 112 -11.29 -5.08 3.02
N TYR A 113 -10.09 -4.62 3.22
CA TYR A 113 -8.91 -5.17 2.55
C TYR A 113 -8.32 -6.34 3.33
N ILE A 114 -7.80 -7.31 2.57
CA ILE A 114 -6.99 -8.41 3.09
C ILE A 114 -5.60 -8.31 2.48
N PRO A 115 -4.70 -7.49 3.07
CA PRO A 115 -3.36 -7.29 2.55
C PRO A 115 -2.44 -8.48 2.81
N ALA A 116 -1.87 -9.03 1.73
CA ALA A 116 -0.66 -9.84 1.80
C ALA A 116 0.55 -8.90 1.83
N VAL A 117 1.28 -8.88 2.95
CA VAL A 117 2.36 -7.93 3.21
C VAL A 117 3.70 -8.57 2.88
N TYR A 118 4.41 -8.00 1.92
CA TYR A 118 5.72 -8.47 1.48
C TYR A 118 6.83 -7.49 1.86
N GLU A 119 7.91 -8.01 2.42
CA GLU A 119 9.20 -7.32 2.46
C GLU A 119 9.89 -7.47 1.11
N ALA A 120 10.47 -6.40 0.61
CA ALA A 120 11.09 -6.36 -0.70
C ALA A 120 12.39 -5.54 -0.71
N GLU A 121 13.25 -5.85 -1.66
CA GLU A 121 14.43 -5.06 -2.01
C GLU A 121 14.28 -4.51 -3.43
N ILE A 122 14.67 -3.26 -3.64
CA ILE A 122 14.76 -2.69 -4.99
C ILE A 122 15.99 -3.27 -5.68
N THR A 123 15.79 -3.87 -6.85
CA THR A 123 16.87 -4.51 -7.63
C THR A 123 17.31 -3.67 -8.82
N ASP A 124 16.45 -2.78 -9.31
CA ASP A 124 16.75 -1.88 -10.42
C ASP A 124 15.84 -0.64 -10.38
N GLY A 125 16.38 0.50 -10.80
CA GLY A 125 15.71 1.79 -10.85
C GLY A 125 15.85 2.61 -9.57
N ASP A 126 15.65 3.92 -9.72
CA ASP A 126 15.53 4.87 -8.61
C ASP A 126 14.04 5.11 -8.34
N PRO A 127 13.54 4.87 -7.11
CA PRO A 127 12.13 5.00 -6.84
C PRO A 127 11.66 6.45 -6.98
N ALA A 128 10.59 6.65 -7.73
CA ALA A 128 9.93 7.93 -7.94
C ALA A 128 8.43 7.69 -8.21
N PRO A 129 7.53 8.64 -7.86
CA PRO A 129 6.13 8.57 -8.26
C PRO A 129 5.99 8.39 -9.78
N ALA A 130 5.34 7.33 -10.26
CA ALA A 130 5.36 6.94 -11.66
C ALA A 130 4.02 7.08 -12.39
N ASP A 131 2.90 6.76 -11.77
CA ASP A 131 1.57 6.68 -12.41
C ASP A 131 0.64 7.86 -12.12
N GLY A 132 1.04 8.77 -11.21
CA GLY A 132 0.24 9.90 -10.76
C GLY A 132 -0.69 9.59 -9.57
N GLU A 133 -0.68 8.37 -9.04
CA GLU A 133 -1.39 8.00 -7.81
C GLU A 133 -0.63 8.46 -6.57
N LEU A 134 0.68 8.58 -6.68
CA LEU A 134 1.57 9.11 -5.66
C LEU A 134 2.01 10.54 -5.97
N SER A 135 2.09 11.38 -4.94
CA SER A 135 2.66 12.72 -5.04
C SER A 135 4.09 12.81 -4.48
N GLU A 136 4.44 11.94 -3.56
CA GLU A 136 5.73 11.93 -2.89
C GLU A 136 6.07 10.52 -2.42
N ILE A 137 7.37 10.21 -2.37
CA ILE A 137 7.90 9.01 -1.70
C ILE A 137 9.10 9.41 -0.85
N ALA A 138 9.31 8.73 0.26
CA ALA A 138 10.47 8.98 1.13
C ALA A 138 10.88 7.73 1.90
N TRP A 139 12.16 7.68 2.26
CA TRP A 139 12.76 6.65 3.10
C TRP A 139 12.75 7.09 4.55
N PHE A 140 12.25 6.23 5.44
CA PHE A 140 12.15 6.51 6.87
C PHE A 140 12.88 5.44 7.68
N THR A 141 13.63 5.88 8.67
CA THR A 141 14.18 4.97 9.70
C THR A 141 13.06 4.50 10.63
N PRO A 142 13.24 3.38 11.35
CA PRO A 142 12.27 2.92 12.34
C PRO A 142 11.89 3.98 13.39
N GLU A 143 12.86 4.85 13.77
CA GLU A 143 12.64 5.93 14.74
C GLU A 143 11.75 7.03 14.14
N GLU A 144 11.97 7.39 12.89
CA GLU A 144 11.16 8.41 12.17
C GLU A 144 9.72 7.95 11.99
N LEU A 145 9.48 6.66 11.74
CA LEU A 145 8.14 6.08 11.58
C LEU A 145 7.24 6.33 12.80
N GLU A 146 7.81 6.42 14.00
CA GLU A 146 7.05 6.69 15.23
C GLU A 146 6.48 8.12 15.29
N SER A 147 7.09 9.07 14.57
CA SER A 147 6.81 10.51 14.67
C SER A 147 6.09 11.10 13.46
N ILE A 148 6.15 10.46 12.29
CA ILE A 148 5.50 10.96 11.09
C ILE A 148 3.98 10.68 11.06
N PRO A 149 3.18 11.48 10.34
CA PRO A 149 1.77 11.19 10.13
C PRO A 149 1.65 9.95 9.24
N LEU A 150 1.13 8.87 9.78
CA LEU A 150 0.82 7.64 9.04
C LEU A 150 -0.68 7.50 8.86
N SER A 151 -1.12 7.04 7.70
CA SER A 151 -2.53 6.67 7.51
C SER A 151 -2.94 5.60 8.53
N ARG A 152 -4.24 5.53 8.87
CA ARG A 152 -4.74 4.52 9.81
C ARG A 152 -4.37 3.11 9.36
N PHE A 153 -4.56 2.81 8.09
CA PHE A 153 -4.21 1.53 7.49
C PHE A 153 -2.72 1.21 7.66
N THR A 154 -1.85 2.15 7.28
CA THR A 154 -0.40 1.98 7.37
C THR A 154 0.06 1.82 8.81
N ARG A 155 -0.47 2.61 9.74
CA ARG A 155 -0.13 2.51 11.16
C ARG A 155 -0.49 1.13 11.73
N ALA A 156 -1.69 0.63 11.43
CA ALA A 156 -2.12 -0.69 11.86
C ALA A 156 -1.21 -1.79 11.29
N LEU A 157 -0.89 -1.71 9.98
CA LEU A 157 -0.03 -2.65 9.29
C LEU A 157 1.40 -2.65 9.86
N LEU A 158 2.01 -1.48 10.01
CA LEU A 158 3.37 -1.37 10.54
C LEU A 158 3.47 -1.82 12.00
N THR A 159 2.39 -1.63 12.78
CA THR A 159 2.31 -2.16 14.16
C THR A 159 2.20 -3.69 14.16
N ALA A 160 1.37 -4.26 13.29
CA ALA A 160 1.20 -5.71 13.19
C ALA A 160 2.47 -6.41 12.72
N THR A 161 3.21 -5.79 11.79
CA THR A 161 4.45 -6.35 11.22
C THR A 161 5.73 -6.02 12.01
N GLY A 162 5.61 -5.28 13.12
CA GLY A 162 6.72 -5.01 14.05
C GLY A 162 7.62 -3.82 13.67
N TRP A 163 7.24 -3.02 12.68
CA TRP A 163 7.92 -1.76 12.34
C TRP A 163 7.63 -0.65 13.36
N LEU A 164 6.46 -0.67 13.98
CA LEU A 164 6.06 0.25 15.05
C LEU A 164 5.90 -0.51 16.36
N ARG A 165 6.13 0.17 17.46
CA ARG A 165 5.88 -0.37 18.80
C ARG A 165 4.38 -0.51 19.03
N ARG A 166 3.98 -1.61 19.70
CA ARG A 166 2.58 -1.76 20.13
C ARG A 166 2.26 -0.73 21.21
N PRO A 167 1.12 -0.01 21.12
CA PRO A 167 0.67 0.85 22.21
C PRO A 167 0.59 0.03 23.51
N GLY A 168 1.27 0.47 24.57
CA GLY A 168 1.20 -0.16 25.90
C GLY A 168 2.32 -1.12 26.25
N THR A 169 3.29 -1.43 25.38
CA THR A 169 4.53 -2.12 25.78
C THR A 169 5.60 -1.11 26.21
N GLY A 170 5.35 -0.40 27.29
CA GLY A 170 6.41 0.31 28.01
C GLY A 170 7.46 -0.69 28.48
N PRO A 171 8.75 -0.27 28.69
CA PRO A 171 9.77 -1.16 29.21
C PRO A 171 9.26 -1.75 30.51
N SER A 172 9.14 -3.09 30.57
CA SER A 172 8.88 -3.79 31.82
C SER A 172 9.96 -3.33 32.81
N SER A 173 9.56 -2.51 33.76
CA SER A 173 10.37 -2.19 34.93
C SER A 173 10.71 -3.49 35.62
N GLY A 174 11.92 -3.99 35.35
CA GLY A 174 12.45 -5.14 36.09
C GLY A 174 12.48 -4.80 37.56
N ALA A 175 11.53 -5.32 38.28
CA ALA A 175 11.60 -5.41 39.73
C ALA A 175 12.58 -6.53 40.10
N ARG A 176 13.55 -6.16 40.90
CA ARG A 176 14.61 -6.96 41.52
C ARG A 176 14.05 -8.17 42.27
#